data_4daabc4f1b77e91f16689b14d86da87d
#
_entry.id   4daabc4f1b77e91f16689b14d86da87d
#
_cell.length_a   1.000
_cell.length_b   1.000
_cell.length_c   1.000
_cell.angle_alpha   90.00
_cell.angle_beta   90.00
_cell.angle_gamma   90.00
#
_symmetry.space_group_name_H-M   'P 1'
#
loop_
_entity.id
_entity.type
_entity.pdbx_description
1 polymer ?
#
loop_
_entity_poly.entity_id
_entity_poly.type
_entity_poly.pdbx_seq_one_letter_code
_entity_poly.pdbx_strand_id
1 'polypeptide(L)'
;RLVDYKDSMEKRTKFLETVIGNNPEDKYLTNQADFFKIPGSPIAYWTKEHHHKTYERALLLKEVAEIRKGLATGNTDKFIKFWFEVPNSNTAFNKADYEGKKWFPCHKGGDYRKWYGNLEKVINWENDGYEIKNYRDSTGKLRSRPQNLNYMFRKGIVFSKITSAGSS
;
A
#
# COMPACT_ATOMS: atom_id res chain seq x y z
N ARG A 1 -6.57 -15.67 21.83
CA ARG A 1 -5.59 -14.56 21.98
C ARG A 1 -6.23 -13.45 22.81
N LEU A 2 -5.51 -12.88 23.79
CA LEU A 2 -6.05 -11.80 24.64
C LEU A 2 -6.45 -10.53 23.88
N VAL A 3 -5.94 -10.32 22.68
CA VAL A 3 -6.31 -9.18 21.82
C VAL A 3 -7.76 -9.26 21.33
N ASP A 4 -8.36 -10.44 21.33
CA ASP A 4 -9.72 -10.67 20.85
C ASP A 4 -10.79 -10.26 21.90
N TYR A 5 -10.38 -9.92 23.11
CA TYR A 5 -11.26 -9.49 24.20
C TYR A 5 -11.25 -7.97 24.38
N LYS A 6 -12.40 -7.41 24.70
CA LYS A 6 -12.62 -5.95 24.66
C LYS A 6 -11.97 -5.19 25.81
N ASP A 7 -12.13 -5.65 27.04
CA ASP A 7 -11.65 -4.92 28.20
C ASP A 7 -10.59 -5.68 29.03
N SER A 8 -9.98 -4.99 29.98
CA SER A 8 -8.89 -5.54 30.80
C SER A 8 -9.33 -6.59 31.81
N MET A 9 -10.57 -6.50 32.30
CA MET A 9 -11.12 -7.48 33.23
C MET A 9 -11.42 -8.79 32.54
N GLU A 10 -12.02 -8.73 31.35
CA GLU A 10 -12.27 -9.90 30.51
C GLU A 10 -10.93 -10.59 30.12
N LYS A 11 -9.93 -9.81 29.71
CA LYS A 11 -8.58 -10.33 29.41
C LYS A 11 -7.96 -11.03 30.61
N ARG A 12 -8.05 -10.43 31.81
CA ARG A 12 -7.52 -11.02 33.03
C ARG A 12 -8.23 -12.31 33.37
N THR A 13 -9.54 -12.33 33.31
CA THR A 13 -10.34 -13.52 33.59
C THR A 13 -9.96 -14.66 32.66
N LYS A 14 -9.93 -14.38 31.35
CA LYS A 14 -9.53 -15.37 30.33
C LYS A 14 -8.11 -15.86 30.51
N PHE A 15 -7.18 -14.96 30.85
CA PHE A 15 -5.80 -15.36 31.14
C PHE A 15 -5.73 -16.32 32.33
N LEU A 16 -6.40 -16.01 33.43
CA LEU A 16 -6.43 -16.87 34.62
C LEU A 16 -7.09 -18.22 34.35
N GLU A 17 -8.23 -18.24 33.65
CA GLU A 17 -8.89 -19.48 33.20
C GLU A 17 -7.96 -20.34 32.36
N THR A 18 -7.21 -19.74 31.43
CA THR A 18 -6.27 -20.46 30.56
C THR A 18 -5.07 -21.03 31.32
N VAL A 19 -4.53 -20.26 32.26
CA VAL A 19 -3.34 -20.66 33.02
C VAL A 19 -3.70 -21.68 34.11
N ILE A 20 -4.76 -21.46 34.85
CA ILE A 20 -5.14 -22.28 36.02
C ILE A 20 -6.12 -23.39 35.62
N GLY A 21 -7.08 -23.07 34.74
CA GLY A 21 -8.23 -23.91 34.45
C GLY A 21 -8.05 -24.94 33.35
N ASN A 22 -6.85 -25.06 32.75
CA ASN A 22 -6.60 -26.04 31.66
C ASN A 22 -7.54 -25.90 30.45
N ASN A 23 -7.93 -24.68 30.07
CA ASN A 23 -8.70 -24.50 28.86
C ASN A 23 -7.80 -24.72 27.60
N PRO A 24 -7.96 -25.84 26.89
CA PRO A 24 -7.09 -26.17 25.75
C PRO A 24 -7.31 -25.27 24.54
N GLU A 25 -8.47 -24.63 24.42
CA GLU A 25 -8.83 -23.84 23.23
C GLU A 25 -8.00 -22.55 23.11
N ASP A 26 -7.54 -22.02 24.25
CA ASP A 26 -6.76 -20.79 24.31
C ASP A 26 -5.23 -21.03 24.43
N LYS A 27 -4.80 -22.30 24.48
CA LYS A 27 -3.39 -22.69 24.54
C LYS A 27 -2.86 -23.07 23.16
N TYR A 28 -1.75 -22.48 22.80
CA TYR A 28 -1.04 -22.81 21.57
C TYR A 28 0.32 -23.42 21.93
N LEU A 29 0.54 -24.63 21.45
CA LEU A 29 1.84 -25.29 21.50
C LEU A 29 2.42 -25.28 20.10
N THR A 30 3.57 -24.65 19.92
CA THR A 30 4.22 -24.58 18.61
C THR A 30 5.72 -24.75 18.76
N ASN A 31 6.36 -25.28 17.73
CA ASN A 31 7.80 -25.35 17.68
C ASN A 31 8.35 -23.99 17.27
N GLN A 32 9.34 -23.48 18.01
CA GLN A 32 9.98 -22.21 17.70
C GLN A 32 10.56 -22.18 16.27
N ALA A 33 11.02 -23.31 15.75
CA ALA A 33 11.52 -23.42 14.38
C ALA A 33 10.45 -23.11 13.32
N ASP A 34 9.15 -23.25 13.64
CA ASP A 34 8.09 -22.96 12.69
C ASP A 34 7.95 -21.47 12.38
N PHE A 35 8.46 -20.60 13.26
CA PHE A 35 8.45 -19.15 12.99
C PHE A 35 9.37 -18.77 11.82
N PHE A 36 10.42 -19.54 11.57
CA PHE A 36 11.32 -19.29 10.43
C PHE A 36 10.72 -19.68 9.08
N LYS A 37 9.65 -20.46 9.06
CA LYS A 37 8.94 -20.86 7.82
C LYS A 37 8.14 -19.71 7.21
N ILE A 38 7.89 -18.64 7.96
CA ILE A 38 7.16 -17.46 7.49
C ILE A 38 8.16 -16.33 7.23
N PRO A 39 8.14 -15.66 6.07
CA PRO A 39 9.02 -14.55 5.78
C PRO A 39 8.94 -13.45 6.84
N GLY A 40 10.10 -13.02 7.36
CA GLY A 40 10.18 -12.06 8.46
C GLY A 40 10.09 -12.69 9.85
N SER A 41 9.95 -14.01 9.94
CA SER A 41 9.96 -14.80 11.20
C SER A 41 9.04 -14.22 12.30
N PRO A 42 7.78 -13.88 11.99
CA PRO A 42 6.86 -13.38 13.02
C PRO A 42 6.56 -14.48 14.03
N ILE A 43 6.37 -14.12 15.31
CA ILE A 43 5.92 -15.04 16.35
C ILE A 43 4.43 -15.35 16.16
N ALA A 44 4.11 -16.09 15.11
CA ALA A 44 2.76 -16.38 14.67
C ALA A 44 2.29 -17.77 15.18
N TYR A 45 2.27 -17.97 16.50
CA TYR A 45 1.95 -19.23 17.16
C TYR A 45 0.53 -19.74 16.89
N TRP A 46 -0.35 -18.90 16.38
CA TRP A 46 -1.74 -19.23 16.03
C TRP A 46 -1.93 -19.73 14.61
N THR A 47 -0.87 -19.75 13.79
CA THR A 47 -0.96 -20.20 12.41
C THR A 47 -0.98 -21.72 12.34
N LYS A 48 -1.75 -22.24 11.37
CA LYS A 48 -1.86 -23.67 11.12
C LYS A 48 -0.77 -24.14 10.16
N GLU A 49 -0.43 -25.41 10.20
CA GLU A 49 0.61 -26.03 9.37
C GLU A 49 0.43 -25.76 7.86
N HIS A 50 -0.81 -25.73 7.38
CA HIS A 50 -1.06 -25.45 5.95
C HIS A 50 -0.62 -24.04 5.53
N HIS A 51 -0.66 -23.06 6.43
CA HIS A 51 -0.12 -21.72 6.13
C HIS A 51 1.41 -21.78 5.98
N HIS A 52 2.11 -22.50 6.85
CA HIS A 52 3.55 -22.68 6.74
C HIS A 52 3.93 -23.32 5.40
N LYS A 53 3.25 -24.42 5.03
CA LYS A 53 3.45 -25.07 3.72
C LYS A 53 3.17 -24.16 2.53
N THR A 54 2.22 -23.23 2.64
CA THR A 54 1.95 -22.24 1.61
C THR A 54 3.14 -21.31 1.43
N TYR A 55 3.70 -20.79 2.53
CA TYR A 55 4.86 -19.89 2.46
C TYR A 55 6.12 -20.61 1.95
N GLU A 56 6.33 -21.87 2.30
CA GLU A 56 7.46 -22.67 1.82
C GLU A 56 7.42 -22.92 0.29
N ARG A 57 6.23 -22.95 -0.31
CA ARG A 57 6.02 -23.24 -1.73
C ARG A 57 5.83 -21.98 -2.57
N ALA A 58 5.38 -20.90 -1.97
CA ALA A 58 5.05 -19.67 -2.67
C ALA A 58 6.29 -18.89 -3.04
N LEU A 59 6.31 -18.36 -4.27
CA LEU A 59 7.28 -17.35 -4.67
C LEU A 59 6.97 -16.04 -3.95
N LEU A 60 7.99 -15.39 -3.45
CA LEU A 60 7.84 -14.07 -2.87
C LEU A 60 7.57 -13.04 -3.98
N LEU A 61 6.66 -12.12 -3.74
CA LEU A 61 6.34 -11.09 -4.73
C LEU A 61 7.58 -10.32 -5.21
N LYS A 62 8.57 -10.09 -4.33
CA LYS A 62 9.84 -9.45 -4.68
C LYS A 62 10.69 -10.22 -5.70
N GLU A 63 10.43 -11.52 -5.90
CA GLU A 63 11.15 -12.36 -6.87
C GLU A 63 10.56 -12.28 -8.26
N VAL A 64 9.28 -11.90 -8.36
CA VAL A 64 8.52 -11.85 -9.61
C VAL A 64 8.13 -10.44 -10.03
N ALA A 65 8.23 -9.45 -9.12
CA ALA A 65 7.84 -8.07 -9.40
C ALA A 65 8.69 -7.07 -8.61
N GLU A 66 8.92 -5.91 -9.21
CA GLU A 66 9.53 -4.79 -8.53
C GLU A 66 8.46 -3.89 -7.89
N ILE A 67 8.43 -3.88 -6.56
CA ILE A 67 7.49 -3.07 -5.80
C ILE A 67 8.10 -1.68 -5.59
N ARG A 68 7.42 -0.64 -6.06
CA ARG A 68 7.87 0.74 -5.95
C ARG A 68 6.78 1.63 -5.38
N LYS A 69 7.18 2.56 -4.54
CA LYS A 69 6.29 3.62 -4.06
C LYS A 69 6.25 4.73 -5.10
N GLY A 70 5.06 5.20 -5.43
CA GLY A 70 4.87 6.36 -6.30
C GLY A 70 5.45 7.65 -5.71
N LEU A 71 5.55 8.69 -6.53
CA LEU A 71 6.00 10.00 -6.09
C LEU A 71 4.97 10.64 -5.14
N ALA A 72 5.45 11.54 -4.28
CA ALA A 72 4.60 12.44 -3.51
C ALA A 72 4.78 13.86 -4.03
N THR A 73 3.68 14.52 -4.42
CA THR A 73 3.69 15.85 -5.02
C THR A 73 3.99 16.97 -4.03
N GLY A 74 3.75 16.73 -2.74
CA GLY A 74 3.87 17.77 -1.71
C GLY A 74 2.67 18.74 -1.65
N ASN A 75 1.90 18.84 -2.72
CA ASN A 75 0.66 19.59 -2.78
C ASN A 75 -0.28 18.90 -3.79
N THR A 76 -1.25 18.17 -3.27
CA THR A 76 -2.19 17.41 -4.11
C THR A 76 -3.09 18.36 -4.91
N ASP A 77 -3.62 19.37 -4.27
CA ASP A 77 -4.60 20.27 -4.88
C ASP A 77 -3.99 21.10 -6.03
N LYS A 78 -2.71 21.41 -5.94
CA LYS A 78 -1.97 22.09 -7.01
C LYS A 78 -1.66 21.16 -8.18
N PHE A 79 -1.18 19.96 -7.92
CA PHE A 79 -0.55 19.10 -8.92
C PHE A 79 -1.41 17.96 -9.43
N ILE A 80 -2.50 17.64 -8.74
CA ILE A 80 -3.41 16.57 -9.13
C ILE A 80 -4.81 17.13 -9.28
N LYS A 81 -5.42 16.88 -10.43
CA LYS A 81 -6.78 17.32 -10.76
C LYS A 81 -7.61 16.13 -11.19
N PHE A 82 -8.92 16.32 -11.26
CA PHE A 82 -9.75 15.40 -12.05
C PHE A 82 -9.54 15.68 -13.53
N TRP A 83 -9.65 14.67 -14.37
CA TRP A 83 -9.44 14.82 -15.81
C TRP A 83 -10.38 15.84 -16.45
N PHE A 84 -11.57 16.01 -15.90
CA PHE A 84 -12.59 16.97 -16.39
C PHE A 84 -12.38 18.41 -15.87
N GLU A 85 -11.48 18.64 -14.93
CA GLU A 85 -11.11 19.98 -14.44
C GLU A 85 -10.05 20.67 -15.30
N VAL A 86 -9.47 19.95 -16.25
CA VAL A 86 -8.35 20.42 -17.06
C VAL A 86 -8.69 20.37 -18.56
N PRO A 87 -8.07 21.22 -19.40
CA PRO A 87 -8.34 21.19 -20.84
C PRO A 87 -7.92 19.84 -21.44
N ASN A 88 -8.86 19.22 -22.17
CA ASN A 88 -8.61 17.96 -22.88
C ASN A 88 -7.46 18.10 -23.91
N SER A 89 -7.39 19.26 -24.59
CA SER A 89 -6.31 19.59 -25.54
C SER A 89 -4.91 19.56 -24.90
N ASN A 90 -4.81 19.75 -23.58
CA ASN A 90 -3.54 19.78 -22.84
C ASN A 90 -3.34 18.51 -21.97
N THR A 91 -4.12 17.46 -22.23
CA THR A 91 -4.05 16.21 -21.50
C THR A 91 -3.62 15.08 -22.44
N ALA A 92 -2.63 14.33 -22.03
CA ALA A 92 -2.08 13.19 -22.76
C ALA A 92 -2.76 11.89 -22.28
N PHE A 93 -3.82 11.45 -22.94
CA PHE A 93 -4.46 10.17 -22.62
C PHE A 93 -3.74 8.99 -23.29
N ASN A 94 -3.04 9.21 -24.38
CA ASN A 94 -2.28 8.20 -25.10
C ASN A 94 -0.79 8.52 -25.06
N LYS A 95 0.04 7.50 -25.04
CA LYS A 95 1.50 7.66 -25.01
C LYS A 95 2.04 8.43 -26.23
N ALA A 96 1.37 8.33 -27.38
CA ALA A 96 1.75 9.06 -28.58
C ALA A 96 1.57 10.60 -28.44
N ASP A 97 0.73 11.04 -27.51
CA ASP A 97 0.37 12.45 -27.33
C ASP A 97 1.15 13.14 -26.23
N TYR A 98 2.25 12.59 -25.75
CA TYR A 98 2.95 13.10 -24.56
C TYR A 98 3.68 14.44 -24.80
N GLU A 99 4.09 14.71 -26.04
CA GLU A 99 4.86 15.90 -26.34
C GLU A 99 4.02 17.18 -26.18
N GLY A 100 4.55 18.16 -25.45
CA GLY A 100 3.92 19.45 -25.22
C GLY A 100 2.68 19.44 -24.33
N LYS A 101 2.33 18.29 -23.71
CA LYS A 101 1.20 18.20 -22.79
C LYS A 101 1.60 18.48 -21.35
N LYS A 102 0.63 18.98 -20.60
CA LYS A 102 0.81 19.31 -19.18
C LYS A 102 0.27 18.19 -18.26
N TRP A 103 -0.88 17.63 -18.60
CA TRP A 103 -1.61 16.74 -17.74
C TRP A 103 -1.52 15.30 -18.23
N PHE A 104 -1.23 14.40 -17.29
CA PHE A 104 -1.03 12.98 -17.57
C PHE A 104 -1.86 12.13 -16.64
N PRO A 105 -2.48 11.04 -17.10
CA PRO A 105 -3.22 10.13 -16.23
C PRO A 105 -2.37 9.69 -15.04
N CYS A 106 -2.95 9.75 -13.85
CA CYS A 106 -2.28 9.45 -12.61
C CYS A 106 -3.15 8.54 -11.75
N HIS A 107 -2.59 7.41 -11.36
CA HIS A 107 -3.25 6.57 -10.40
C HIS A 107 -3.02 7.13 -8.99
N LYS A 108 -4.08 7.58 -8.37
CA LYS A 108 -4.10 7.99 -6.96
C LYS A 108 -5.16 7.17 -6.24
N GLY A 109 -4.78 6.68 -5.05
CA GLY A 109 -5.73 5.98 -4.19
C GLY A 109 -7.00 6.80 -3.99
N GLY A 110 -8.11 6.13 -3.80
CA GLY A 110 -9.45 6.69 -3.63
C GLY A 110 -10.33 5.66 -2.93
N ASP A 111 -11.63 5.71 -3.20
CA ASP A 111 -12.59 4.76 -2.66
C ASP A 111 -12.25 3.31 -3.02
N TYR A 112 -12.78 2.37 -2.25
CA TYR A 112 -12.55 0.96 -2.50
C TYR A 112 -13.05 0.55 -3.89
N ARG A 113 -12.14 0.03 -4.72
CA ARG A 113 -12.42 -0.59 -6.02
C ARG A 113 -11.72 -1.95 -6.04
N LYS A 114 -12.48 -3.02 -6.18
CA LYS A 114 -11.95 -4.39 -6.04
C LYS A 114 -10.85 -4.71 -7.06
N TRP A 115 -11.08 -4.44 -8.33
CA TRP A 115 -10.17 -4.84 -9.40
C TRP A 115 -9.76 -3.69 -10.32
N TYR A 116 -10.65 -2.73 -10.55
CA TYR A 116 -10.44 -1.65 -11.52
C TYR A 116 -11.14 -0.37 -11.07
N GLY A 117 -10.46 0.76 -11.17
CA GLY A 117 -11.03 2.08 -10.83
C GLY A 117 -9.99 3.09 -10.37
N ASN A 118 -10.46 4.21 -9.84
CA ASN A 118 -9.66 5.35 -9.38
C ASN A 118 -8.73 5.91 -10.48
N LEU A 119 -9.27 6.00 -11.73
CA LEU A 119 -8.56 6.48 -12.90
C LEU A 119 -8.94 7.92 -13.28
N GLU A 120 -9.68 8.61 -12.42
CA GLU A 120 -10.23 9.94 -12.70
C GLU A 120 -9.20 11.08 -12.51
N LYS A 121 -7.99 10.76 -12.09
CA LYS A 121 -6.99 11.80 -11.77
C LYS A 121 -5.95 11.95 -12.87
N VAL A 122 -5.53 13.20 -13.02
CA VAL A 122 -4.39 13.59 -13.85
C VAL A 122 -3.40 14.39 -13.01
N ILE A 123 -2.13 14.27 -13.35
CA ILE A 123 -1.03 14.97 -12.68
C ILE A 123 -0.36 15.96 -13.62
N ASN A 124 0.03 17.10 -13.11
CA ASN A 124 0.88 18.05 -13.83
C ASN A 124 2.29 17.45 -13.99
N TRP A 125 2.60 16.99 -15.19
CA TRP A 125 3.92 16.45 -15.53
C TRP A 125 4.60 17.24 -16.66
N GLU A 126 4.23 18.51 -16.83
CA GLU A 126 4.79 19.40 -17.80
C GLU A 126 6.32 19.49 -17.63
N ASN A 127 7.05 19.52 -18.75
CA ASN A 127 8.51 19.57 -18.76
C ASN A 127 9.15 18.49 -17.86
N ASP A 128 8.69 17.24 -18.02
CA ASP A 128 9.18 16.11 -17.23
C ASP A 128 8.99 16.31 -15.71
N GLY A 129 7.86 16.92 -15.33
CA GLY A 129 7.50 17.13 -13.92
C GLY A 129 8.38 18.17 -13.20
N TYR A 130 8.97 19.11 -13.93
CA TYR A 130 9.89 20.12 -13.40
C TYR A 130 9.30 20.83 -12.17
N GLU A 131 8.05 21.26 -12.24
CA GLU A 131 7.41 22.00 -11.16
C GLU A 131 7.26 21.15 -9.88
N ILE A 132 6.89 19.87 -10.02
CA ILE A 132 6.80 18.93 -8.89
C ILE A 132 8.19 18.68 -8.32
N LYS A 133 9.17 18.38 -9.17
CA LYS A 133 10.55 18.06 -8.75
C LYS A 133 11.20 19.19 -7.96
N ASN A 134 10.79 20.42 -8.21
CA ASN A 134 11.34 21.63 -7.58
C ASN A 134 10.38 22.32 -6.60
N TYR A 135 9.27 21.66 -6.24
CA TYR A 135 8.28 22.29 -5.36
C TYR A 135 8.80 22.47 -3.94
N ARG A 136 8.92 23.72 -3.53
CA ARG A 136 9.46 24.13 -2.23
C ARG A 136 8.42 24.96 -1.46
N ASP A 137 8.55 24.96 -0.14
CA ASP A 137 7.79 25.88 0.72
C ASP A 137 8.45 27.27 0.82
N SER A 138 7.84 28.15 1.59
CA SER A 138 8.32 29.50 1.85
C SER A 138 9.71 29.57 2.50
N THR A 139 10.15 28.47 3.14
CA THR A 139 11.49 28.36 3.75
C THR A 139 12.54 27.80 2.78
N GLY A 140 12.16 27.50 1.53
CA GLY A 140 13.02 26.88 0.53
C GLY A 140 13.18 25.37 0.66
N LYS A 141 12.50 24.73 1.60
CA LYS A 141 12.54 23.27 1.79
C LYS A 141 11.72 22.54 0.74
N LEU A 142 12.31 21.52 0.12
CA LEU A 142 11.62 20.66 -0.85
C LEU A 142 10.44 19.93 -0.18
N ARG A 143 9.25 20.11 -0.72
CA ARG A 143 8.00 19.52 -0.22
C ARG A 143 7.61 18.24 -0.94
N SER A 144 7.98 18.13 -2.20
CA SER A 144 7.75 16.92 -2.99
C SER A 144 8.78 15.82 -2.66
N ARG A 145 8.45 14.60 -3.01
CA ARG A 145 9.38 13.45 -3.00
C ARG A 145 9.37 12.79 -4.37
N PRO A 146 10.14 13.28 -5.34
CA PRO A 146 10.24 12.72 -6.67
C PRO A 146 11.11 11.48 -6.65
N GLN A 147 10.52 10.35 -6.27
CA GLN A 147 11.20 9.05 -6.14
C GLN A 147 10.77 8.09 -7.25
N ASN A 148 11.63 7.12 -7.58
CA ASN A 148 11.37 6.07 -8.56
C ASN A 148 10.95 6.60 -9.96
N LEU A 149 11.53 7.71 -10.39
CA LEU A 149 11.17 8.39 -11.64
C LEU A 149 11.36 7.51 -12.87
N ASN A 150 12.35 6.61 -12.84
CA ASN A 150 12.61 5.63 -13.91
C ASN A 150 11.51 4.56 -14.08
N TYR A 151 10.55 4.51 -13.17
CA TYR A 151 9.37 3.63 -13.27
C TYR A 151 8.12 4.36 -13.75
N MET A 152 8.18 5.67 -13.93
CA MET A 152 7.07 6.45 -14.46
C MET A 152 6.72 6.01 -15.89
N PHE A 153 5.43 6.04 -16.22
CA PHE A 153 4.89 5.68 -17.54
C PHE A 153 5.18 4.25 -18.01
N ARG A 154 5.60 3.37 -17.12
CA ARG A 154 5.73 1.94 -17.39
C ARG A 154 4.40 1.22 -17.12
N LYS A 155 4.18 0.12 -17.81
CA LYS A 155 3.08 -0.81 -17.49
C LYS A 155 3.31 -1.41 -16.12
N GLY A 156 2.25 -1.50 -15.32
CA GLY A 156 2.33 -2.07 -13.97
C GLY A 156 0.95 -2.28 -13.36
N ILE A 157 0.96 -2.90 -12.19
CA ILE A 157 -0.23 -3.04 -11.35
C ILE A 157 -0.10 -2.02 -10.23
N VAL A 158 -1.19 -1.30 -9.96
CA VAL A 158 -1.23 -0.30 -8.89
C VAL A 158 -2.15 -0.78 -7.79
N PHE A 159 -1.73 -0.60 -6.56
CA PHE A 159 -2.54 -0.91 -5.38
C PHE A 159 -2.38 0.16 -4.30
N SER A 160 -3.41 0.35 -3.50
CA SER A 160 -3.36 1.27 -2.37
C SER A 160 -2.60 0.67 -1.20
N LYS A 161 -1.73 1.45 -0.57
CA LYS A 161 -1.00 1.03 0.65
C LYS A 161 -1.94 0.84 1.83
N ILE A 162 -2.98 1.67 1.92
CA ILE A 162 -3.96 1.65 3.00
C ILE A 162 -5.32 1.51 2.34
N THR A 163 -6.13 0.59 2.81
CA THR A 163 -7.52 0.42 2.44
C THR A 163 -8.38 0.46 3.69
N SER A 164 -9.53 1.14 3.62
CA SER A 164 -10.56 1.13 4.64
C SER A 164 -11.57 -0.01 4.43
N ALA A 165 -11.50 -0.70 3.30
CA ALA A 165 -12.29 -1.90 3.08
C ALA A 165 -11.78 -2.98 4.04
N GLY A 166 -12.59 -3.30 5.02
CA GLY A 166 -12.32 -4.45 5.87
C GLY A 166 -12.16 -5.70 5.01
N SER A 167 -11.26 -6.56 5.41
CA SER A 167 -11.16 -7.90 4.84
C SER A 167 -12.47 -8.63 5.11
N SER A 168 -13.35 -8.67 4.15
CA SER A 168 -14.46 -9.63 4.15
C SER A 168 -13.98 -10.95 3.60
#